data_2a02f80cb173b58fe8ca778143a518b5
#
_entry.id   2a02f80cb173b58fe8ca778143a518b5
#
_cell.length_a   1.000
_cell.length_b   1.000
_cell.length_c   1.000
_cell.angle_alpha   90.00
_cell.angle_beta   90.00
_cell.angle_gamma   90.00
#
_symmetry.space_group_name_H-M   'P 1'
#
loop_
_entity.id
_entity.type
_entity.pdbx_description
1 polymer ?
#
loop_
_entity_poly.entity_id
_entity_poly.type
_entity_poly.pdbx_seq_one_letter_code
_entity_poly.pdbx_strand_id
1 'polypeptide(L)'
;MDKKVSIITVNYNGAPDTCEMIESLKRHESYPYELIVVDNGSANLEGYTLLKDKYPDVIVIRSDQNLGFAGGNNIGIQYATGDYLFFLNNDTIITCPILEILVNRLDSDRKIGCISPKTTFWPQRSKLQYAGATPMSYITLRNEFTGYMQEDDGRFDNPQETAFANGAAMMIRTADIQKFGLMAEFYFLYYEELDWCAYMQKAGFSIWYEPGAVVGHKESASVGLQSPLQVYYHTRNRLIFAQRTLSDPFERRCSYLYQTFVALPKRFLTYLCKGKLNLIAPLVKGGKDGIAFIMNK
;
A
#
# COMPACT_ATOMS: atom_id res chain seq x y z
N MET A 1 -4.30 30.45 3.80
CA MET A 1 -4.66 29.60 2.66
C MET A 1 -5.21 28.30 3.24
N ASP A 2 -6.35 27.87 2.76
CA ASP A 2 -6.90 26.59 3.22
C ASP A 2 -5.97 25.47 2.76
N LYS A 3 -5.65 24.56 3.67
CA LYS A 3 -4.78 23.42 3.38
C LYS A 3 -5.45 22.51 2.38
N LYS A 4 -4.66 21.96 1.44
CA LYS A 4 -5.14 21.15 0.31
C LYS A 4 -4.56 19.76 0.37
N VAL A 5 -5.34 18.76 -0.04
CA VAL A 5 -4.90 17.37 -0.19
C VAL A 5 -4.68 17.04 -1.66
N SER A 6 -3.52 16.47 -2.00
CA SER A 6 -3.31 15.80 -3.29
C SER A 6 -3.64 14.33 -3.12
N ILE A 7 -4.72 13.88 -3.72
CA ILE A 7 -5.08 12.45 -3.79
C ILE A 7 -4.35 11.84 -4.98
N ILE A 8 -3.57 10.80 -4.72
CA ILE A 8 -2.78 10.10 -5.74
C ILE A 8 -3.31 8.68 -5.86
N THR A 9 -3.67 8.28 -7.06
CA THR A 9 -4.12 6.93 -7.37
C THR A 9 -3.38 6.37 -8.58
N VAL A 10 -3.09 5.07 -8.54
CA VAL A 10 -2.41 4.35 -9.61
C VAL A 10 -3.40 3.45 -10.33
N ASN A 11 -3.60 3.70 -11.62
CA ASN A 11 -4.40 2.85 -12.50
C ASN A 11 -3.48 1.93 -13.31
N TYR A 12 -3.79 0.63 -13.31
CA TYR A 12 -3.18 -0.34 -14.22
C TYR A 12 -4.25 -1.30 -14.75
N ASN A 13 -4.69 -1.08 -16.00
CA ASN A 13 -5.78 -1.83 -16.65
C ASN A 13 -7.11 -1.83 -15.88
N GLY A 14 -7.33 -0.89 -14.95
CA GLY A 14 -8.47 -0.83 -14.03
C GLY A 14 -9.31 0.46 -14.18
N ALA A 15 -9.42 1.03 -15.39
CA ALA A 15 -10.14 2.27 -15.60
C ALA A 15 -11.60 2.27 -15.10
N PRO A 16 -12.40 1.20 -15.20
CA PRO A 16 -13.75 1.15 -14.63
C PRO A 16 -13.75 1.37 -13.10
N ASP A 17 -12.86 0.69 -12.36
CA ASP A 17 -12.73 0.88 -10.91
C ASP A 17 -12.27 2.30 -10.57
N THR A 18 -11.31 2.83 -11.34
CA THR A 18 -10.84 4.21 -11.20
C THR A 18 -11.98 5.21 -11.40
N CYS A 19 -12.86 4.99 -12.40
CA CYS A 19 -14.04 5.83 -12.58
C CYS A 19 -14.99 5.78 -11.37
N GLU A 20 -15.28 4.60 -10.83
CA GLU A 20 -16.13 4.48 -9.65
C GLU A 20 -15.53 5.18 -8.42
N MET A 21 -14.23 5.04 -8.22
CA MET A 21 -13.51 5.74 -7.15
C MET A 21 -13.62 7.27 -7.31
N ILE A 22 -13.39 7.80 -8.53
CA ILE A 22 -13.51 9.25 -8.82
C ILE A 22 -14.95 9.74 -8.54
N GLU A 23 -15.96 9.02 -9.03
CA GLU A 23 -17.36 9.40 -8.80
C GLU A 23 -17.73 9.36 -7.31
N SER A 24 -17.19 8.40 -6.56
CA SER A 24 -17.41 8.30 -5.13
C SER A 24 -16.79 9.49 -4.38
N LEU A 25 -15.56 9.88 -4.72
CA LEU A 25 -14.90 11.07 -4.17
C LEU A 25 -15.70 12.34 -4.48
N LYS A 26 -16.04 12.58 -5.75
CA LYS A 26 -16.79 13.77 -6.16
C LYS A 26 -18.16 13.91 -5.50
N ARG A 27 -18.76 12.78 -5.14
CA ARG A 27 -20.09 12.76 -4.48
C ARG A 27 -20.02 13.05 -2.99
N HIS A 28 -18.96 12.61 -2.34
CA HIS A 28 -18.94 12.56 -0.87
C HIS A 28 -17.89 13.46 -0.24
N GLU A 29 -16.85 13.85 -0.97
CA GLU A 29 -15.79 14.67 -0.40
C GLU A 29 -15.99 16.15 -0.70
N SER A 30 -15.83 16.99 0.33
CA SER A 30 -15.97 18.45 0.22
C SER A 30 -14.73 19.22 0.67
N TYR A 31 -13.79 18.56 1.34
CA TYR A 31 -12.52 19.19 1.73
C TYR A 31 -11.70 19.54 0.47
N PRO A 32 -10.95 20.67 0.46
CA PRO A 32 -10.16 21.05 -0.72
C PRO A 32 -9.16 19.96 -1.14
N TYR A 33 -9.32 19.44 -2.35
CA TYR A 33 -8.38 18.45 -2.90
C TYR A 33 -8.13 18.64 -4.40
N GLU A 34 -7.06 18.06 -4.86
CA GLU A 34 -6.80 17.73 -6.27
C GLU A 34 -6.66 16.22 -6.41
N LEU A 35 -7.04 15.69 -7.56
CA LEU A 35 -6.92 14.27 -7.85
C LEU A 35 -5.93 14.05 -8.99
N ILE A 36 -4.96 13.18 -8.74
CA ILE A 36 -3.91 12.79 -9.67
C ILE A 36 -4.05 11.29 -9.93
N VAL A 37 -4.35 10.94 -11.17
CA VAL A 37 -4.45 9.56 -11.64
C VAL A 37 -3.24 9.25 -12.48
N VAL A 38 -2.43 8.28 -12.05
CA VAL A 38 -1.29 7.78 -12.83
C VAL A 38 -1.68 6.49 -13.53
N ASP A 39 -1.90 6.56 -14.84
CA ASP A 39 -1.99 5.35 -15.67
C ASP A 39 -0.58 4.74 -15.81
N ASN A 40 -0.37 3.67 -15.10
CA ASN A 40 0.93 3.05 -14.88
C ASN A 40 1.28 2.04 -15.99
N GLY A 41 1.22 2.48 -17.25
CA GLY A 41 1.56 1.66 -18.39
C GLY A 41 0.49 0.61 -18.73
N SER A 42 -0.79 0.97 -18.65
CA SER A 42 -1.89 0.08 -19.06
C SER A 42 -1.72 -0.41 -20.50
N ALA A 43 -2.14 -1.66 -20.76
CA ALA A 43 -1.89 -2.35 -22.02
C ALA A 43 -2.51 -1.66 -23.24
N ASN A 44 -3.67 -1.01 -23.06
CA ASN A 44 -4.29 -0.21 -24.11
C ASN A 44 -4.51 1.25 -23.66
N LEU A 45 -4.70 2.14 -24.63
CA LEU A 45 -4.91 3.56 -24.39
C LEU A 45 -6.34 3.94 -24.04
N GLU A 46 -7.30 3.03 -24.25
CA GLU A 46 -8.72 3.33 -24.09
C GLU A 46 -9.06 3.79 -22.67
N GLY A 47 -8.51 3.10 -21.66
CA GLY A 47 -8.74 3.45 -20.27
C GLY A 47 -8.14 4.81 -19.91
N TYR A 48 -6.94 5.11 -20.40
CA TYR A 48 -6.29 6.41 -20.22
C TYR A 48 -7.11 7.53 -20.88
N THR A 49 -7.50 7.34 -22.14
CA THR A 49 -8.31 8.31 -22.90
C THR A 49 -9.65 8.54 -22.22
N LEU A 50 -10.33 7.46 -21.81
CA LEU A 50 -11.60 7.54 -21.08
C LEU A 50 -11.47 8.41 -19.82
N LEU A 51 -10.45 8.19 -19.00
CA LEU A 51 -10.24 8.95 -17.75
C LEU A 51 -9.99 10.42 -18.05
N LYS A 52 -9.15 10.72 -19.03
CA LYS A 52 -8.78 12.09 -19.41
C LYS A 52 -9.97 12.87 -20.01
N ASP A 53 -10.77 12.23 -20.85
CA ASP A 53 -11.89 12.89 -21.54
C ASP A 53 -13.10 13.05 -20.58
N LYS A 54 -13.36 12.06 -19.74
CA LYS A 54 -14.50 12.07 -18.82
C LYS A 54 -14.28 13.01 -17.62
N TYR A 55 -13.03 13.20 -17.19
CA TYR A 55 -12.70 13.97 -15.97
C TYR A 55 -11.67 15.07 -16.27
N PRO A 56 -12.07 16.16 -16.93
CA PRO A 56 -11.15 17.23 -17.31
C PRO A 56 -10.56 18.02 -16.13
N ASP A 57 -11.15 17.91 -14.95
CA ASP A 57 -10.70 18.48 -13.68
C ASP A 57 -9.71 17.57 -12.91
N VAL A 58 -9.46 16.35 -13.41
CA VAL A 58 -8.50 15.40 -12.85
C VAL A 58 -7.18 15.46 -13.62
N ILE A 59 -6.07 15.46 -12.91
CA ILE A 59 -4.74 15.37 -13.52
C ILE A 59 -4.48 13.91 -13.89
N VAL A 60 -4.58 13.57 -15.18
CA VAL A 60 -4.33 12.21 -15.66
C VAL A 60 -2.99 12.15 -16.36
N ILE A 61 -2.06 11.36 -15.80
CA ILE A 61 -0.68 11.19 -16.27
C ILE A 61 -0.52 9.75 -16.74
N ARG A 62 0.28 9.55 -17.79
CA ARG A 62 0.61 8.20 -18.27
C ARG A 62 2.09 7.92 -18.17
N SER A 63 2.43 6.76 -17.62
CA SER A 63 3.75 6.15 -17.72
C SER A 63 3.83 5.24 -18.94
N ASP A 64 4.98 5.18 -19.61
CA ASP A 64 5.20 4.29 -20.75
C ASP A 64 5.27 2.81 -20.36
N GLN A 65 5.54 2.50 -19.10
CA GLN A 65 5.67 1.15 -18.58
C GLN A 65 5.08 1.03 -17.18
N ASN A 66 4.75 -0.20 -16.78
CA ASN A 66 4.33 -0.49 -15.41
C ASN A 66 5.54 -0.43 -14.46
N LEU A 67 5.55 0.56 -13.58
CA LEU A 67 6.60 0.80 -12.57
C LEU A 67 6.26 0.20 -11.19
N GLY A 68 5.18 -0.59 -11.11
CA GLY A 68 4.68 -1.11 -9.84
C GLY A 68 3.98 -0.04 -8.99
N PHE A 69 3.60 -0.41 -7.79
CA PHE A 69 2.86 0.48 -6.89
C PHE A 69 3.67 1.71 -6.47
N ALA A 70 4.90 1.49 -6.01
CA ALA A 70 5.77 2.59 -5.56
C ALA A 70 6.10 3.57 -6.70
N GLY A 71 6.49 3.06 -7.87
CA GLY A 71 6.87 3.92 -8.99
C GLY A 71 5.70 4.76 -9.52
N GLY A 72 4.50 4.15 -9.61
CA GLY A 72 3.29 4.89 -9.98
C GLY A 72 2.97 6.01 -8.99
N ASN A 73 2.99 5.73 -7.69
CA ASN A 73 2.77 6.74 -6.65
C ASN A 73 3.85 7.83 -6.65
N ASN A 74 5.12 7.46 -6.83
CA ASN A 74 6.22 8.43 -6.91
C ASN A 74 6.09 9.39 -8.11
N ILE A 75 5.56 8.92 -9.25
CA ILE A 75 5.19 9.82 -10.35
C ILE A 75 4.12 10.79 -9.89
N GLY A 76 3.05 10.32 -9.25
CA GLY A 76 1.97 11.18 -8.76
C GLY A 76 2.46 12.26 -7.80
N ILE A 77 3.41 11.95 -6.91
CA ILE A 77 4.01 12.91 -5.98
C ILE A 77 4.64 14.11 -6.71
N GLN A 78 5.23 13.90 -7.89
CA GLN A 78 5.90 14.99 -8.65
C GLN A 78 4.91 16.05 -9.17
N TYR A 79 3.63 15.69 -9.30
CA TYR A 79 2.58 16.59 -9.77
C TYR A 79 1.71 17.13 -8.63
N ALA A 80 1.93 16.65 -7.41
CA ALA A 80 1.17 17.06 -6.25
C ALA A 80 1.55 18.49 -5.79
N THR A 81 0.55 19.30 -5.51
CA THR A 81 0.71 20.68 -5.00
C THR A 81 0.11 20.87 -3.60
N GLY A 82 -0.52 19.85 -3.04
CA GLY A 82 -1.17 19.88 -1.74
C GLY A 82 -0.20 19.82 -0.56
N ASP A 83 -0.66 20.28 0.59
CA ASP A 83 0.04 20.18 1.88
C ASP A 83 0.11 18.74 2.39
N TYR A 84 -0.83 17.90 1.95
CA TYR A 84 -0.94 16.50 2.29
C TYR A 84 -1.01 15.66 1.02
N LEU A 85 -0.45 14.46 1.09
CA LEU A 85 -0.55 13.44 0.06
C LEU A 85 -1.41 12.30 0.59
N PHE A 86 -2.49 11.99 -0.09
CA PHE A 86 -3.35 10.86 0.21
C PHE A 86 -3.24 9.82 -0.91
N PHE A 87 -2.54 8.73 -0.62
CA PHE A 87 -2.42 7.58 -1.51
C PHE A 87 -3.67 6.73 -1.37
N LEU A 88 -4.41 6.59 -2.44
CA LEU A 88 -5.71 5.90 -2.45
C LEU A 88 -5.75 4.92 -3.63
N ASN A 89 -5.98 3.65 -3.37
CA ASN A 89 -6.11 2.66 -4.45
C ASN A 89 -7.30 2.98 -5.34
N ASN A 90 -7.15 2.70 -6.62
CA ASN A 90 -8.18 2.98 -7.64
C ASN A 90 -9.44 2.10 -7.54
N ASP A 91 -9.40 1.05 -6.72
CA ASP A 91 -10.52 0.14 -6.44
C ASP A 91 -11.15 0.38 -5.05
N THR A 92 -11.03 1.61 -4.55
CA THR A 92 -11.66 2.05 -3.30
C THR A 92 -12.94 2.84 -3.56
N ILE A 93 -13.81 2.88 -2.55
CA ILE A 93 -15.08 3.63 -2.58
C ILE A 93 -15.18 4.48 -1.32
N ILE A 94 -15.40 5.77 -1.51
CA ILE A 94 -15.67 6.74 -0.46
C ILE A 94 -17.18 6.93 -0.33
N THR A 95 -17.70 6.92 0.88
CA THR A 95 -19.16 7.00 1.12
C THR A 95 -19.55 8.09 2.12
N CYS A 96 -18.58 8.77 2.70
CA CYS A 96 -18.73 9.94 3.57
C CYS A 96 -17.45 10.78 3.49
N PRO A 97 -17.47 12.06 3.90
CA PRO A 97 -16.24 12.87 3.96
C PRO A 97 -15.21 12.26 4.90
N ILE A 98 -13.95 12.15 4.45
CA ILE A 98 -12.86 11.55 5.23
C ILE A 98 -11.62 12.44 5.33
N LEU A 99 -11.40 13.34 4.36
CA LEU A 99 -10.14 14.08 4.27
C LEU A 99 -9.94 15.01 5.48
N GLU A 100 -10.97 15.73 5.90
CA GLU A 100 -10.89 16.62 7.06
C GLU A 100 -10.53 15.85 8.34
N ILE A 101 -11.10 14.68 8.54
CA ILE A 101 -10.82 13.81 9.69
C ILE A 101 -9.35 13.40 9.71
N LEU A 102 -8.83 12.95 8.56
CA LEU A 102 -7.44 12.53 8.42
C LEU A 102 -6.46 13.69 8.60
N VAL A 103 -6.74 14.84 8.00
CA VAL A 103 -5.95 16.07 8.16
C VAL A 103 -5.91 16.51 9.61
N ASN A 104 -7.06 16.60 10.29
CA ASN A 104 -7.14 17.01 11.68
C ASN A 104 -6.35 16.05 12.59
N ARG A 105 -6.40 14.75 12.33
CA ARG A 105 -5.60 13.79 13.08
C ARG A 105 -4.11 13.99 12.86
N LEU A 106 -3.65 14.11 11.60
CA LEU A 106 -2.25 14.41 11.32
C LEU A 106 -1.77 15.68 12.00
N ASP A 107 -2.60 16.73 12.04
CA ASP A 107 -2.24 18.01 12.63
C ASP A 107 -2.29 18.04 14.14
N SER A 108 -2.98 17.08 14.77
CA SER A 108 -3.09 17.00 16.23
C SER A 108 -1.75 16.72 16.93
N ASP A 109 -0.83 16.00 16.23
CA ASP A 109 0.53 15.77 16.73
C ASP A 109 1.52 15.70 15.56
N ARG A 110 2.59 16.49 15.64
CA ARG A 110 3.66 16.51 14.63
C ARG A 110 4.48 15.22 14.57
N LYS A 111 4.37 14.35 15.56
CA LYS A 111 5.00 13.02 15.56
C LYS A 111 4.24 12.01 14.70
N ILE A 112 2.96 12.25 14.43
CA ILE A 112 2.22 11.40 13.49
C ILE A 112 2.76 11.67 12.08
N GLY A 113 3.43 10.70 11.48
CA GLY A 113 4.00 10.80 10.13
C GLY A 113 3.07 10.27 9.04
N CYS A 114 2.28 9.25 9.37
CA CYS A 114 1.33 8.64 8.45
C CYS A 114 0.07 8.24 9.18
N ILE A 115 -1.06 8.36 8.48
CA ILE A 115 -2.37 7.95 9.00
C ILE A 115 -3.08 7.10 7.95
N SER A 116 -3.76 6.06 8.41
CA SER A 116 -4.55 5.17 7.57
C SER A 116 -5.98 5.07 8.12
N PRO A 117 -7.01 5.23 7.28
CA PRO A 117 -8.40 5.10 7.68
C PRO A 117 -8.76 3.64 7.98
N LYS A 118 -9.91 3.44 8.62
CA LYS A 118 -10.59 2.15 8.67
C LYS A 118 -10.88 1.68 7.24
N THR A 119 -10.52 0.44 6.92
CA THR A 119 -10.82 -0.13 5.60
C THR A 119 -11.76 -1.31 5.76
N THR A 120 -12.87 -1.30 5.04
CA THR A 120 -13.87 -2.38 5.00
C THR A 120 -13.87 -3.07 3.64
N PHE A 121 -14.36 -4.31 3.57
CA PHE A 121 -14.60 -4.96 2.30
C PHE A 121 -15.76 -4.29 1.55
N TRP A 122 -15.60 -4.03 0.28
CA TRP A 122 -16.66 -3.53 -0.58
C TRP A 122 -17.20 -4.64 -1.51
N PRO A 123 -18.51 -4.81 -1.62
CA PRO A 123 -19.62 -4.05 -1.01
C PRO A 123 -20.03 -4.51 0.41
N GLN A 124 -19.40 -5.53 0.98
CA GLN A 124 -19.71 -6.08 2.30
C GLN A 124 -19.12 -5.22 3.43
N ARG A 125 -19.72 -4.06 3.67
CA ARG A 125 -19.21 -3.05 4.61
C ARG A 125 -19.16 -3.48 6.07
N SER A 126 -19.81 -4.57 6.44
CA SER A 126 -19.81 -5.08 7.82
C SER A 126 -18.50 -5.75 8.21
N LYS A 127 -17.65 -6.10 7.23
CA LYS A 127 -16.39 -6.79 7.49
C LYS A 127 -15.19 -5.88 7.29
N LEU A 128 -14.31 -5.92 8.27
CA LEU A 128 -13.07 -5.15 8.26
C LEU A 128 -12.00 -5.84 7.39
N GLN A 129 -11.31 -5.02 6.61
CA GLN A 129 -10.05 -5.37 5.98
C GLN A 129 -8.86 -4.92 6.82
N TYR A 130 -8.99 -3.72 7.44
CA TYR A 130 -7.90 -3.12 8.20
C TYR A 130 -8.46 -2.20 9.30
N ALA A 131 -7.99 -2.43 10.51
CA ALA A 131 -8.19 -1.60 11.69
C ALA A 131 -6.87 -1.42 12.47
N GLY A 132 -5.78 -1.25 11.75
CA GLY A 132 -4.42 -1.25 12.26
C GLY A 132 -3.66 -2.53 11.90
N ALA A 133 -2.40 -2.62 12.31
CA ALA A 133 -1.52 -3.74 12.04
C ALA A 133 -0.62 -4.07 13.22
N THR A 134 -0.32 -5.35 13.41
CA THR A 134 0.64 -5.81 14.41
C THR A 134 2.07 -5.49 13.99
N PRO A 135 3.03 -5.40 14.93
CA PRO A 135 4.44 -5.29 14.61
C PRO A 135 4.93 -6.44 13.72
N MET A 136 5.87 -6.15 12.85
CA MET A 136 6.50 -7.15 12.00
C MET A 136 7.36 -8.10 12.82
N SER A 137 7.15 -9.41 12.66
CA SER A 137 8.08 -10.40 13.22
C SER A 137 9.43 -10.33 12.49
N TYR A 138 10.52 -10.13 13.20
CA TYR A 138 11.85 -10.10 12.59
C TYR A 138 12.28 -11.46 12.01
N ILE A 139 11.72 -12.57 12.49
CA ILE A 139 12.02 -13.92 11.97
C ILE A 139 11.24 -14.20 10.69
N THR A 140 9.90 -14.11 10.79
CA THR A 140 9.02 -14.52 9.69
C THR A 140 8.78 -13.44 8.66
N LEU A 141 9.05 -12.17 9.00
CA LEU A 141 8.75 -10.96 8.22
C LEU A 141 7.28 -10.93 7.77
N ARG A 142 6.43 -11.22 8.74
CA ARG A 142 4.98 -11.16 8.61
C ARG A 142 4.40 -10.34 9.75
N ASN A 143 3.36 -9.64 9.43
CA ASN A 143 2.43 -8.98 10.35
C ASN A 143 1.01 -9.40 10.01
N GLU A 144 0.06 -8.99 10.82
CA GLU A 144 -1.36 -9.25 10.61
C GLU A 144 -2.10 -7.92 10.68
N PHE A 145 -3.14 -7.76 9.87
CA PHE A 145 -4.05 -6.64 10.00
C PHE A 145 -5.02 -6.92 11.14
N THR A 146 -5.10 -5.98 12.07
CA THR A 146 -6.06 -6.01 13.16
C THR A 146 -7.47 -5.96 12.59
N GLY A 147 -8.35 -6.81 13.09
CA GLY A 147 -9.75 -6.88 12.66
C GLY A 147 -9.99 -7.54 11.30
N TYR A 148 -8.96 -8.03 10.59
CA TYR A 148 -9.13 -8.62 9.27
C TYR A 148 -10.20 -9.74 9.27
N MET A 149 -11.18 -9.65 8.34
CA MET A 149 -12.34 -10.53 8.20
C MET A 149 -13.31 -10.57 9.41
N GLN A 150 -13.12 -9.72 10.43
CA GLN A 150 -14.03 -9.60 11.56
C GLN A 150 -15.16 -8.61 11.24
N GLU A 151 -16.29 -8.77 11.96
CA GLU A 151 -17.39 -7.80 11.87
C GLU A 151 -16.98 -6.46 12.52
N ASP A 152 -17.41 -5.36 11.89
CA ASP A 152 -17.26 -4.02 12.42
C ASP A 152 -18.36 -3.72 13.43
N ASP A 153 -18.14 -4.17 14.67
CA ASP A 153 -19.09 -4.10 15.78
C ASP A 153 -18.78 -3.00 16.80
N GLY A 154 -17.94 -2.04 16.43
CA GLY A 154 -17.54 -0.92 17.27
C GLY A 154 -16.29 -1.16 18.13
N ARG A 155 -15.76 -2.40 18.21
CA ARG A 155 -14.53 -2.67 18.99
C ARG A 155 -13.29 -1.96 18.45
N PHE A 156 -13.32 -1.56 17.20
CA PHE A 156 -12.20 -0.95 16.50
C PHE A 156 -12.39 0.56 16.24
N ASP A 157 -13.28 1.21 17.00
CA ASP A 157 -13.64 2.63 16.80
C ASP A 157 -12.77 3.61 17.59
N ASN A 158 -11.65 3.15 18.15
CA ASN A 158 -10.70 4.02 18.84
C ASN A 158 -9.48 4.31 17.95
N PRO A 159 -9.13 5.59 17.73
CA PRO A 159 -7.87 5.95 17.07
C PRO A 159 -6.69 5.45 17.89
N GLN A 160 -5.69 4.89 17.21
CA GLN A 160 -4.52 4.33 17.90
C GLN A 160 -3.27 4.33 17.03
N GLU A 161 -2.12 4.32 17.68
CA GLU A 161 -0.87 4.02 17.03
C GLU A 161 -0.86 2.59 16.49
N THR A 162 -0.31 2.40 15.31
CA THR A 162 -0.23 1.10 14.63
C THR A 162 1.16 0.89 14.06
N ALA A 163 1.54 -0.36 13.83
CA ALA A 163 2.86 -0.66 13.28
C ALA A 163 3.00 -0.25 11.81
N PHE A 164 1.94 -0.36 11.02
CA PHE A 164 1.96 -0.08 9.59
C PHE A 164 0.63 0.49 9.12
N ALA A 165 0.68 1.36 8.11
CA ALA A 165 -0.48 1.83 7.37
C ALA A 165 -0.94 0.78 6.33
N ASN A 166 -2.19 0.88 5.90
CA ASN A 166 -2.70 0.09 4.78
C ASN A 166 -2.38 0.81 3.47
N GLY A 167 -1.67 0.14 2.55
CA GLY A 167 -1.35 0.67 1.24
C GLY A 167 -2.58 1.03 0.38
N ALA A 168 -3.76 0.49 0.70
CA ALA A 168 -4.99 0.86 -0.01
C ALA A 168 -5.44 2.31 0.27
N ALA A 169 -5.12 2.85 1.45
CA ALA A 169 -5.44 4.23 1.84
C ALA A 169 -4.49 4.71 2.95
N MET A 170 -3.64 5.69 2.64
CA MET A 170 -2.75 6.29 3.64
C MET A 170 -2.44 7.74 3.30
N MET A 171 -2.37 8.60 4.33
CA MET A 171 -2.09 10.03 4.19
C MET A 171 -0.85 10.43 4.98
N ILE A 172 -0.06 11.32 4.38
CA ILE A 172 1.14 11.92 4.98
C ILE A 172 1.14 13.43 4.74
N ARG A 173 1.99 14.16 5.45
CA ARG A 173 2.29 15.56 5.06
C ARG A 173 3.33 15.58 3.94
N THR A 174 3.12 16.38 2.94
CA THR A 174 4.05 16.54 1.80
C THR A 174 5.46 16.94 2.26
N ALA A 175 5.55 17.86 3.20
CA ALA A 175 6.83 18.35 3.73
C ALA A 175 7.67 17.27 4.45
N ASP A 176 7.03 16.21 4.97
CA ASP A 176 7.73 15.18 5.74
C ASP A 176 8.47 14.18 4.84
N ILE A 177 8.15 14.11 3.53
CA ILE A 177 8.90 13.26 2.56
C ILE A 177 10.40 13.52 2.60
N GLN A 178 10.83 14.76 2.80
CA GLN A 178 12.25 15.10 2.87
C GLN A 178 12.99 14.38 4.02
N LYS A 179 12.27 13.89 5.04
CA LYS A 179 12.84 13.24 6.22
C LYS A 179 13.00 11.72 6.04
N PHE A 180 12.11 11.08 5.29
CA PHE A 180 12.10 9.62 5.12
C PHE A 180 12.18 9.15 3.67
N GLY A 181 12.13 10.08 2.70
CA GLY A 181 12.28 9.80 1.27
C GLY A 181 11.00 9.29 0.61
N LEU A 182 11.11 8.92 -0.66
CA LEU A 182 10.04 8.37 -1.49
C LEU A 182 9.87 6.86 -1.24
N MET A 183 8.78 6.28 -1.75
CA MET A 183 8.58 4.82 -1.75
C MET A 183 9.68 4.12 -2.55
N ALA A 184 10.12 2.96 -2.07
CA ALA A 184 11.20 2.20 -2.70
C ALA A 184 10.68 1.40 -3.91
N GLU A 185 11.02 1.83 -5.12
CA GLU A 185 10.49 1.28 -6.38
C GLU A 185 10.96 -0.14 -6.71
N PHE A 186 12.10 -0.57 -6.20
CA PHE A 186 12.65 -1.91 -6.49
C PHE A 186 11.78 -3.05 -5.92
N TYR A 187 10.85 -2.76 -5.01
CA TYR A 187 9.87 -3.76 -4.57
C TYR A 187 8.92 -4.15 -5.70
N PHE A 188 8.51 -3.19 -6.51
CA PHE A 188 7.53 -3.29 -7.57
C PHE A 188 6.11 -3.56 -7.08
N LEU A 189 5.92 -4.60 -6.22
CA LEU A 189 4.63 -4.99 -5.67
C LEU A 189 4.82 -5.72 -4.33
N TYR A 190 4.09 -5.32 -3.30
CA TYR A 190 4.15 -5.77 -1.91
C TYR A 190 5.44 -5.37 -1.17
N TYR A 191 5.30 -5.00 0.09
CA TYR A 191 6.31 -4.51 1.03
C TYR A 191 6.74 -3.04 0.85
N GLU A 192 6.39 -2.36 -0.21
CA GLU A 192 6.75 -0.97 -0.41
C GLU A 192 6.19 -0.04 0.68
N GLU A 193 4.90 -0.20 1.03
CA GLU A 193 4.24 0.54 2.10
C GLU A 193 4.79 0.17 3.48
N LEU A 194 5.11 -1.10 3.69
CA LEU A 194 5.71 -1.58 4.93
C LEU A 194 7.13 -1.02 5.12
N ASP A 195 7.95 -1.04 4.06
CA ASP A 195 9.29 -0.44 4.06
C ASP A 195 9.21 1.06 4.34
N TRP A 196 8.27 1.75 3.70
CA TRP A 196 8.11 3.18 3.87
C TRP A 196 7.68 3.55 5.28
N CYS A 197 6.72 2.83 5.88
CA CYS A 197 6.35 2.98 7.29
C CYS A 197 7.55 2.73 8.23
N ALA A 198 8.36 1.72 7.96
CA ALA A 198 9.56 1.45 8.75
C ALA A 198 10.59 2.60 8.67
N TYR A 199 10.72 3.25 7.50
CA TYR A 199 11.59 4.43 7.35
C TYR A 199 11.00 5.67 8.04
N MET A 200 9.68 5.88 8.01
CA MET A 200 9.02 6.93 8.80
C MET A 200 9.29 6.73 10.29
N GLN A 201 9.16 5.50 10.80
CA GLN A 201 9.44 5.18 12.20
C GLN A 201 10.92 5.40 12.57
N LYS A 202 11.86 5.03 11.68
CA LYS A 202 13.29 5.34 11.87
C LYS A 202 13.59 6.84 11.88
N ALA A 203 12.80 7.64 11.18
CA ALA A 203 12.86 9.10 11.21
C ALA A 203 12.18 9.73 12.45
N GLY A 204 11.66 8.91 13.37
CA GLY A 204 11.03 9.34 14.62
C GLY A 204 9.54 9.62 14.53
N PHE A 205 8.87 9.21 13.45
CA PHE A 205 7.44 9.34 13.31
C PHE A 205 6.67 8.11 13.79
N SER A 206 5.44 8.32 14.25
CA SER A 206 4.46 7.26 14.51
C SER A 206 3.49 7.09 13.33
N ILE A 207 2.95 5.90 13.19
CA ILE A 207 1.91 5.57 12.22
C ILE A 207 0.60 5.38 12.96
N TRP A 208 -0.50 5.94 12.45
CA TRP A 208 -1.79 5.93 13.14
C TRP A 208 -2.90 5.33 12.30
N TYR A 209 -3.83 4.71 13.00
CA TYR A 209 -5.12 4.26 12.52
C TYR A 209 -6.21 5.24 12.95
N GLU A 210 -7.06 5.68 12.03
CA GLU A 210 -8.17 6.62 12.29
C GLU A 210 -9.51 5.99 11.86
N PRO A 211 -10.30 5.48 12.80
CA PRO A 211 -11.58 4.82 12.50
C PRO A 211 -12.69 5.79 12.09
N GLY A 212 -12.59 7.09 12.43
CA GLY A 212 -13.56 8.10 12.01
C GLY A 212 -13.61 8.29 10.50
N ALA A 213 -12.53 7.97 9.79
CA ALA A 213 -12.44 7.93 8.34
C ALA A 213 -12.61 6.48 7.85
N VAL A 214 -13.58 6.21 6.96
CA VAL A 214 -13.88 4.86 6.50
C VAL A 214 -13.80 4.78 4.98
N VAL A 215 -13.03 3.79 4.48
CA VAL A 215 -12.85 3.51 3.06
C VAL A 215 -13.32 2.09 2.75
N GLY A 216 -14.21 1.93 1.77
CA GLY A 216 -14.53 0.63 1.19
C GLY A 216 -13.47 0.24 0.16
N HIS A 217 -12.96 -1.00 0.20
CA HIS A 217 -11.96 -1.48 -0.75
C HIS A 217 -12.43 -2.80 -1.36
N LYS A 218 -12.45 -2.86 -2.69
CA LYS A 218 -12.97 -4.02 -3.42
C LYS A 218 -12.04 -5.23 -3.33
N GLU A 219 -10.76 -4.99 -2.97
CA GLU A 219 -9.70 -6.01 -3.05
C GLU A 219 -9.74 -6.69 -4.43
N SER A 220 -9.79 -5.86 -5.49
CA SER A 220 -9.87 -6.40 -6.83
C SER A 220 -8.70 -7.31 -7.07
N ALA A 221 -9.01 -8.48 -7.55
CA ALA A 221 -8.08 -9.56 -7.83
C ALA A 221 -7.15 -9.25 -9.03
N SER A 222 -6.67 -8.01 -9.15
CA SER A 222 -5.71 -7.65 -10.22
C SER A 222 -4.49 -8.56 -10.21
N VAL A 223 -4.19 -9.22 -9.08
CA VAL A 223 -3.08 -10.17 -8.97
C VAL A 223 -3.53 -11.59 -8.61
N GLY A 224 -4.78 -11.83 -8.16
CA GLY A 224 -5.31 -13.13 -7.75
C GLY A 224 -4.62 -13.73 -6.51
N LEU A 225 -5.39 -14.27 -5.56
CA LEU A 225 -4.86 -14.96 -4.39
C LEU A 225 -3.98 -16.14 -4.80
N GLN A 226 -2.73 -16.19 -4.31
CA GLN A 226 -1.72 -17.20 -4.64
C GLN A 226 -1.36 -17.26 -6.14
N SER A 227 -1.33 -16.11 -6.83
CA SER A 227 -0.81 -16.05 -8.19
C SER A 227 0.73 -16.28 -8.22
N PRO A 228 1.29 -16.71 -9.35
CA PRO A 228 2.75 -16.83 -9.54
C PRO A 228 3.48 -15.51 -9.22
N LEU A 229 2.90 -14.38 -9.62
CA LEU A 229 3.44 -13.04 -9.37
C LEU A 229 3.50 -12.72 -7.87
N GLN A 230 2.42 -13.00 -7.14
CA GLN A 230 2.35 -12.82 -5.69
C GLN A 230 3.39 -13.67 -4.97
N VAL A 231 3.53 -14.95 -5.35
CA VAL A 231 4.51 -15.85 -4.74
C VAL A 231 5.94 -15.35 -4.96
N TYR A 232 6.24 -14.88 -6.17
CA TYR A 232 7.56 -14.34 -6.53
C TYR A 232 7.90 -13.11 -5.67
N TYR A 233 7.05 -12.07 -5.70
CA TYR A 233 7.35 -10.82 -5.00
C TYR A 233 7.34 -10.99 -3.49
N HIS A 234 6.39 -11.70 -2.91
CA HIS A 234 6.42 -11.96 -1.46
C HIS A 234 7.67 -12.73 -1.01
N THR A 235 8.20 -13.60 -1.85
CA THR A 235 9.40 -14.37 -1.50
C THR A 235 10.65 -13.50 -1.60
N ARG A 236 10.81 -12.79 -2.71
CA ARG A 236 11.92 -11.87 -2.95
C ARG A 236 11.94 -10.72 -1.94
N ASN A 237 10.81 -10.06 -1.80
CA ASN A 237 10.71 -8.80 -1.06
C ASN A 237 10.87 -8.97 0.45
N ARG A 238 10.55 -10.14 1.01
CA ARG A 238 10.88 -10.42 2.42
C ARG A 238 12.37 -10.31 2.72
N LEU A 239 13.20 -10.89 1.87
CA LEU A 239 14.65 -10.82 2.03
C LEU A 239 15.16 -9.38 1.89
N ILE A 240 14.64 -8.64 0.92
CA ILE A 240 14.96 -7.22 0.71
C ILE A 240 14.53 -6.39 1.92
N PHE A 241 13.32 -6.61 2.43
CA PHE A 241 12.78 -5.91 3.60
C PHE A 241 13.65 -6.15 4.85
N ALA A 242 14.07 -7.39 5.10
CA ALA A 242 15.00 -7.69 6.20
C ALA A 242 16.30 -6.90 6.09
N GLN A 243 16.89 -6.86 4.89
CA GLN A 243 18.13 -6.10 4.63
C GLN A 243 17.98 -4.62 4.92
N ARG A 244 16.84 -4.04 4.60
CA ARG A 244 16.60 -2.60 4.67
C ARG A 244 16.13 -2.13 6.05
N THR A 245 15.32 -2.94 6.70
CA THR A 245 14.58 -2.48 7.89
C THR A 245 15.13 -3.02 9.21
N LEU A 246 15.69 -4.23 9.22
CA LEU A 246 16.29 -4.79 10.43
C LEU A 246 17.68 -4.21 10.66
N SER A 247 17.80 -3.35 11.67
CA SER A 247 19.06 -2.69 12.03
C SER A 247 20.00 -3.63 12.81
N ASP A 248 19.43 -4.53 13.63
CA ASP A 248 20.22 -5.51 14.39
C ASP A 248 20.74 -6.62 13.45
N PRO A 249 22.09 -6.80 13.35
CA PRO A 249 22.68 -7.85 12.54
C PRO A 249 22.27 -9.27 12.95
N PHE A 250 21.99 -9.50 14.23
CA PHE A 250 21.55 -10.81 14.73
C PHE A 250 20.13 -11.13 14.24
N GLU A 251 19.18 -10.22 14.41
CA GLU A 251 17.82 -10.36 13.92
C GLU A 251 17.78 -10.58 12.40
N ARG A 252 18.57 -9.79 11.68
CA ARG A 252 18.68 -9.90 10.22
C ARG A 252 19.23 -11.26 9.79
N ARG A 253 20.26 -11.78 10.48
CA ARG A 253 20.81 -13.12 10.23
C ARG A 253 19.78 -14.21 10.53
N CYS A 254 19.07 -14.13 11.66
CA CYS A 254 18.01 -15.06 12.02
C CYS A 254 16.91 -15.08 10.94
N SER A 255 16.50 -13.91 10.45
CA SER A 255 15.56 -13.79 9.36
C SER A 255 16.03 -14.51 8.09
N TYR A 256 17.26 -14.27 7.66
CA TYR A 256 17.80 -14.90 6.45
C TYR A 256 17.86 -16.43 6.58
N LEU A 257 18.35 -16.93 7.72
CA LEU A 257 18.39 -18.38 7.96
C LEU A 257 16.99 -18.99 7.93
N TYR A 258 16.03 -18.35 8.61
CA TYR A 258 14.66 -18.81 8.61
C TYR A 258 14.03 -18.79 7.20
N GLN A 259 14.16 -17.68 6.47
CA GLN A 259 13.58 -17.57 5.13
C GLN A 259 14.20 -18.59 4.17
N THR A 260 15.52 -18.80 4.22
CA THR A 260 16.24 -19.66 3.27
C THR A 260 16.08 -21.15 3.62
N PHE A 261 16.24 -21.52 4.89
CA PHE A 261 16.34 -22.95 5.28
C PHE A 261 15.03 -23.51 5.87
N VAL A 262 14.07 -22.68 6.24
CA VAL A 262 12.79 -23.12 6.79
C VAL A 262 11.63 -22.73 5.88
N ALA A 263 11.45 -21.44 5.62
CA ALA A 263 10.26 -20.96 4.92
C ALA A 263 10.22 -21.37 3.44
N LEU A 264 11.32 -21.24 2.71
CA LEU A 264 11.41 -21.65 1.29
C LEU A 264 11.21 -23.16 1.12
N PRO A 265 11.94 -24.06 1.82
CA PRO A 265 11.73 -25.51 1.69
C PRO A 265 10.31 -25.94 2.10
N LYS A 266 9.78 -25.40 3.19
CA LYS A 266 8.40 -25.67 3.63
C LYS A 266 7.37 -25.30 2.54
N ARG A 267 7.50 -24.13 1.93
CA ARG A 267 6.59 -23.70 0.86
C ARG A 267 6.75 -24.57 -0.40
N PHE A 268 7.98 -24.89 -0.77
CA PHE A 268 8.27 -25.78 -1.90
C PHE A 268 7.55 -27.13 -1.71
N LEU A 269 7.74 -27.79 -0.57
CA LEU A 269 7.08 -29.05 -0.27
C LEU A 269 5.54 -28.90 -0.22
N THR A 270 5.04 -27.80 0.35
CA THR A 270 3.59 -27.54 0.39
C THR A 270 3.01 -27.42 -1.01
N TYR A 271 3.69 -26.72 -1.94
CA TYR A 271 3.21 -26.59 -3.32
C TYR A 271 3.30 -27.91 -4.07
N LEU A 272 4.36 -28.68 -3.85
CA LEU A 272 4.52 -30.00 -4.44
C LEU A 272 3.39 -30.95 -3.99
N CYS A 273 3.17 -31.07 -2.69
CA CYS A 273 2.12 -31.94 -2.11
C CYS A 273 0.70 -31.52 -2.52
N LYS A 274 0.46 -30.21 -2.75
CA LYS A 274 -0.85 -29.69 -3.19
C LYS A 274 -1.02 -29.66 -4.71
N GLY A 275 -0.07 -30.17 -5.50
CA GLY A 275 -0.10 -30.14 -6.96
C GLY A 275 0.00 -28.75 -7.58
N LYS A 276 0.42 -27.72 -6.81
CA LYS A 276 0.55 -26.33 -7.30
C LYS A 276 1.91 -26.10 -7.97
N LEU A 277 2.24 -26.90 -8.99
CA LEU A 277 3.55 -26.92 -9.63
C LEU A 277 3.92 -25.58 -10.30
N ASN A 278 2.93 -24.85 -10.80
CA ASN A 278 3.08 -23.51 -11.38
C ASN A 278 3.63 -22.45 -10.41
N LEU A 279 3.57 -22.70 -9.08
CA LEU A 279 4.07 -21.78 -8.06
C LEU A 279 5.52 -22.09 -7.63
N ILE A 280 6.08 -23.24 -8.02
CA ILE A 280 7.43 -23.65 -7.61
C ILE A 280 8.48 -22.76 -8.29
N ALA A 281 8.40 -22.56 -9.60
CA ALA A 281 9.37 -21.74 -10.33
C ALA A 281 9.39 -20.28 -9.83
N PRO A 282 8.25 -19.58 -9.64
CA PRO A 282 8.20 -18.25 -9.01
C PRO A 282 8.79 -18.22 -7.60
N LEU A 283 8.52 -19.24 -6.77
CA LEU A 283 9.07 -19.34 -5.41
C LEU A 283 10.60 -19.41 -5.44
N VAL A 284 11.17 -20.30 -6.26
CA VAL A 284 12.63 -20.47 -6.37
C VAL A 284 13.29 -19.23 -6.97
N LYS A 285 12.69 -18.64 -8.01
CA LYS A 285 13.19 -17.39 -8.61
C LYS A 285 13.19 -16.26 -7.63
N GLY A 286 12.08 -16.05 -6.90
CA GLY A 286 11.98 -15.00 -5.88
C GLY A 286 13.02 -15.16 -4.77
N GLY A 287 13.28 -16.40 -4.32
CA GLY A 287 14.36 -16.69 -3.36
C GLY A 287 15.75 -16.32 -3.90
N LYS A 288 16.08 -16.75 -5.13
CA LYS A 288 17.35 -16.43 -5.78
C LYS A 288 17.55 -14.93 -5.96
N ASP A 289 16.55 -14.23 -6.49
CA ASP A 289 16.63 -12.79 -6.76
C ASP A 289 16.72 -11.98 -5.46
N GLY A 290 16.04 -12.41 -4.39
CA GLY A 290 16.15 -11.81 -3.06
C GLY A 290 17.55 -12.00 -2.45
N ILE A 291 18.13 -13.19 -2.55
CA ILE A 291 19.50 -13.45 -2.09
C ILE A 291 20.50 -12.63 -2.91
N ALA A 292 20.36 -12.60 -4.24
CA ALA A 292 21.23 -11.80 -5.12
C ALA A 292 21.19 -10.31 -4.74
N PHE A 293 20.02 -9.76 -4.43
CA PHE A 293 19.89 -8.37 -3.98
C PHE A 293 20.67 -8.08 -2.68
N ILE A 294 20.67 -9.03 -1.73
CA ILE A 294 21.40 -8.92 -0.47
C ILE A 294 22.92 -8.96 -0.68
N MET A 295 23.37 -9.84 -1.58
CA MET A 295 24.81 -10.06 -1.83
C MET A 295 25.46 -8.91 -2.63
N ASN A 296 24.68 -8.14 -3.39
CA ASN A 296 25.16 -7.04 -4.22
C ASN A 296 25.16 -5.69 -3.49
N LYS A 297 24.90 -5.66 -2.18
CA LYS A 297 24.99 -4.50 -1.30
C LYS A 297 25.95 -4.77 -0.14
#